data_04dc24d0fa067d66b22eff198537c6b3
#
_entry.id   04dc24d0fa067d66b22eff198537c6b3
#
_cell.length_a   1.000
_cell.length_b   1.000
_cell.length_c   1.000
_cell.angle_alpha   90.00
_cell.angle_beta   90.00
_cell.angle_gamma   90.00
#
_symmetry.space_group_name_H-M   'P 1'
#
loop_
_entity.id
_entity.type
_entity.pdbx_description
1 polymer ?
#
loop_
_entity_poly.entity_id
_entity_poly.type
_entity_poly.pdbx_seq_one_letter_code
_entity_poly.pdbx_strand_id
1 'polypeptide(L)'
;MGLEIQEVSVRFGGLAALSDVSIRAADGAITGLIGPNGAGKTTLFNVVTGMQRPNAGAVSLDGRDLRGLSSYRRARLGLGRTFQRLELFGTLTVAENIGVAASIAQRGVVKARSRAIQEIRDELLDRLRLTPVANDRADTLPTGTGRILELARALAAGPKVLLLDEPAAGQDTDETGRFSEVLCDLANDGLAILLVEHDMDLVMNVCHTVVVLDYGRIICSGTPAEVRADPEVQAAYLGTVAAAVAGD
;
A
#
# COMPACT_ATOMS: atom_id res chain seq x y z
N MET A 1 6.41 2.10 16.83
CA MET A 1 6.68 0.78 16.23
C MET A 1 6.42 0.90 14.73
N GLY A 2 5.97 -0.09 14.01
CA GLY A 2 5.67 -0.01 12.58
C GLY A 2 6.52 -0.98 11.76
N LEU A 3 6.68 -0.69 10.45
CA LEU A 3 7.45 -1.51 9.51
C LEU A 3 8.87 -0.93 9.38
N GLU A 4 9.88 -1.77 9.52
CA GLU A 4 11.27 -1.42 9.25
C GLU A 4 11.87 -2.33 8.19
N ILE A 5 12.48 -1.74 7.19
CA ILE A 5 13.24 -2.37 6.11
C ILE A 5 14.68 -1.90 6.29
N GLN A 6 15.63 -2.85 6.43
CA GLN A 6 17.02 -2.54 6.79
C GLN A 6 17.95 -3.17 5.75
N GLU A 7 18.69 -2.34 5.03
CA GLU A 7 19.75 -2.71 4.08
C GLU A 7 19.34 -3.82 3.09
N VAL A 8 18.08 -3.77 2.62
CA VAL A 8 17.53 -4.81 1.74
C VAL A 8 18.17 -4.72 0.36
N SER A 9 18.77 -5.83 -0.05
CA SER A 9 19.33 -6.01 -1.39
C SER A 9 18.71 -7.21 -2.09
N VAL A 10 18.37 -7.05 -3.40
CA VAL A 10 17.80 -8.09 -4.25
C VAL A 10 18.52 -8.12 -5.59
N ARG A 11 18.91 -9.31 -6.03
CA ARG A 11 19.52 -9.54 -7.34
C ARG A 11 18.77 -10.63 -8.12
N PHE A 12 18.57 -10.38 -9.40
CA PHE A 12 18.04 -11.36 -10.35
C PHE A 12 19.14 -11.67 -11.39
N GLY A 13 19.84 -12.78 -11.19
CA GLY A 13 21.04 -13.05 -12.00
C GLY A 13 22.10 -11.96 -11.85
N GLY A 14 22.47 -11.29 -12.95
CA GLY A 14 23.42 -10.18 -12.93
C GLY A 14 22.83 -8.81 -12.56
N LEU A 15 21.51 -8.67 -12.57
CA LEU A 15 20.82 -7.40 -12.32
C LEU A 15 20.59 -7.20 -10.81
N ALA A 16 21.08 -6.09 -10.26
CA ALA A 16 20.72 -5.63 -8.91
C ALA A 16 19.41 -4.84 -8.99
N ALA A 17 18.33 -5.41 -8.50
CA ALA A 17 17.01 -4.76 -8.47
C ALA A 17 16.81 -3.88 -7.23
N LEU A 18 17.49 -4.19 -6.12
CA LEU A 18 17.59 -3.36 -4.92
C LEU A 18 19.03 -3.47 -4.37
N SER A 19 19.55 -2.36 -3.85
CA SER A 19 20.88 -2.25 -3.25
C SER A 19 20.81 -1.41 -1.98
N ASP A 20 20.93 -2.08 -0.84
CA ASP A 20 21.03 -1.50 0.52
C ASP A 20 19.88 -0.53 0.87
N VAL A 21 18.66 -0.91 0.50
CA VAL A 21 17.46 -0.09 0.71
C VAL A 21 17.01 -0.18 2.16
N SER A 22 16.92 0.98 2.83
CA SER A 22 16.42 1.09 4.21
C SER A 22 15.27 2.10 4.29
N ILE A 23 14.09 1.66 4.74
CA ILE A 23 12.87 2.47 4.85
C ILE A 23 12.18 2.14 6.16
N ARG A 24 11.58 3.15 6.76
CA ARG A 24 10.70 3.00 7.92
C ARG A 24 9.31 3.57 7.61
N ALA A 25 8.27 2.76 7.82
CA ALA A 25 6.89 3.23 7.87
C ALA A 25 6.42 3.21 9.33
N ALA A 26 6.32 4.41 9.92
CA ALA A 26 5.96 4.58 11.32
C ALA A 26 4.45 4.49 11.54
N ASP A 27 4.04 4.05 12.74
CA ASP A 27 2.64 4.09 13.14
C ASP A 27 2.09 5.52 13.05
N GLY A 28 0.87 5.66 12.58
CA GLY A 28 0.22 6.95 12.45
C GLY A 28 0.77 7.83 11.34
N ALA A 29 1.50 7.27 10.38
CA ALA A 29 2.12 8.03 9.31
C ALA A 29 1.97 7.36 7.95
N ILE A 30 1.94 8.18 6.91
CA ILE A 30 1.99 7.76 5.51
C ILE A 30 3.41 8.01 4.99
N THR A 31 4.09 6.92 4.61
CA THR A 31 5.39 6.97 3.94
C THR A 31 5.19 6.72 2.46
N GLY A 32 5.51 7.69 1.61
CA GLY A 32 5.49 7.55 0.17
C GLY A 32 6.77 6.88 -0.35
N LEU A 33 6.63 5.96 -1.28
CA LEU A 33 7.73 5.37 -2.04
C LEU A 33 7.53 5.68 -3.51
N ILE A 34 8.30 6.62 -4.03
CA ILE A 34 8.20 7.08 -5.42
C ILE A 34 9.46 6.73 -6.21
N GLY A 35 9.41 6.93 -7.51
CA GLY A 35 10.54 6.70 -8.41
C GLY A 35 10.08 6.24 -9.79
N PRO A 36 10.97 6.28 -10.79
CA PRO A 36 10.69 5.86 -12.16
C PRO A 36 10.20 4.42 -12.28
N ASN A 37 9.65 4.07 -13.44
CA ASN A 37 9.35 2.68 -13.74
C ASN A 37 10.64 1.85 -13.76
N GLY A 38 10.60 0.68 -13.13
CA GLY A 38 11.79 -0.16 -12.99
C GLY A 38 12.73 0.23 -11.84
N ALA A 39 12.44 1.27 -11.05
CA ALA A 39 13.27 1.68 -9.92
C ALA A 39 13.37 0.62 -8.79
N GLY A 40 12.50 -0.39 -8.76
CA GLY A 40 12.53 -1.45 -7.74
C GLY A 40 11.36 -1.44 -6.74
N LYS A 41 10.40 -0.51 -6.85
CA LYS A 41 9.27 -0.36 -5.93
C LYS A 41 8.49 -1.66 -5.70
N THR A 42 8.04 -2.30 -6.78
CA THR A 42 7.32 -3.58 -6.72
C THR A 42 8.18 -4.70 -6.14
N THR A 43 9.50 -4.72 -6.43
CA THR A 43 10.43 -5.69 -5.84
C THR A 43 10.49 -5.51 -4.33
N LEU A 44 10.56 -4.27 -3.84
CA LEU A 44 10.57 -3.97 -2.41
C LEU A 44 9.26 -4.42 -1.73
N PHE A 45 8.10 -4.12 -2.34
CA PHE A 45 6.82 -4.60 -1.83
C PHE A 45 6.75 -6.13 -1.76
N ASN A 46 7.29 -6.82 -2.76
CA ASN A 46 7.36 -8.28 -2.77
C ASN A 46 8.28 -8.82 -1.68
N VAL A 47 9.37 -8.13 -1.36
CA VAL A 47 10.23 -8.48 -0.21
C VAL A 47 9.48 -8.30 1.11
N VAL A 48 8.82 -7.16 1.30
CA VAL A 48 8.06 -6.87 2.52
C VAL A 48 6.94 -7.89 2.74
N THR A 49 6.23 -8.26 1.67
CA THR A 49 5.13 -9.24 1.76
C THR A 49 5.61 -10.70 1.81
N GLY A 50 6.91 -10.97 1.59
CA GLY A 50 7.48 -12.32 1.59
C GLY A 50 7.25 -13.11 0.31
N MET A 51 6.84 -12.45 -0.77
CA MET A 51 6.76 -13.03 -2.12
C MET A 51 8.14 -13.15 -2.77
N GLN A 52 9.08 -12.28 -2.38
CA GLN A 52 10.48 -12.30 -2.80
C GLN A 52 11.38 -12.41 -1.57
N ARG A 53 12.39 -13.26 -1.63
CA ARG A 53 13.45 -13.31 -0.61
C ARG A 53 14.54 -12.32 -0.96
N PRO A 54 14.99 -11.47 -0.02
CA PRO A 54 16.16 -10.62 -0.24
C PRO A 54 17.44 -11.46 -0.20
N ASN A 55 18.49 -10.99 -0.89
CA ASN A 55 19.83 -11.55 -0.83
C ASN A 55 20.56 -11.09 0.45
N ALA A 56 20.28 -9.86 0.90
CA ALA A 56 20.81 -9.28 2.15
C ALA A 56 19.75 -8.38 2.80
N GLY A 57 19.99 -8.01 4.05
CA GLY A 57 19.11 -7.16 4.82
C GLY A 57 17.98 -7.90 5.52
N ALA A 58 17.09 -7.15 6.15
CA ALA A 58 15.98 -7.67 6.93
C ALA A 58 14.74 -6.79 6.82
N VAL A 59 13.58 -7.39 7.09
CA VAL A 59 12.31 -6.70 7.28
C VAL A 59 11.75 -7.09 8.63
N SER A 60 11.35 -6.11 9.42
CA SER A 60 10.71 -6.33 10.72
C SER A 60 9.39 -5.57 10.84
N LEU A 61 8.46 -6.14 11.59
CA LEU A 61 7.17 -5.54 11.95
C LEU A 61 7.07 -5.48 13.47
N ASP A 62 6.95 -4.29 14.03
CA ASP A 62 6.95 -4.05 15.48
C ASP A 62 8.17 -4.69 16.19
N GLY A 63 9.35 -4.61 15.56
CA GLY A 63 10.60 -5.21 16.07
C GLY A 63 10.70 -6.73 15.86
N ARG A 64 9.66 -7.38 15.32
CA ARG A 64 9.68 -8.81 14.99
C ARG A 64 10.24 -9.03 13.59
N ASP A 65 11.33 -9.77 13.50
CA ASP A 65 11.91 -10.18 12.22
C ASP A 65 10.95 -11.07 11.41
N LEU A 66 10.75 -10.72 10.15
CA LEU A 66 9.86 -11.43 9.21
C LEU A 66 10.60 -12.47 8.34
N ARG A 67 11.90 -12.67 8.51
CA ARG A 67 12.68 -13.65 7.72
C ARG A 67 12.10 -15.05 7.86
N GLY A 68 12.00 -15.76 6.74
CA GLY A 68 11.47 -17.12 6.71
C GLY A 68 9.96 -17.25 6.91
N LEU A 69 9.25 -16.16 7.18
CA LEU A 69 7.80 -16.18 7.27
C LEU A 69 7.17 -16.08 5.87
N SER A 70 6.20 -16.97 5.59
CA SER A 70 5.38 -16.89 4.37
C SER A 70 4.49 -15.65 4.38
N SER A 71 4.02 -15.21 3.20
CA SER A 71 3.10 -14.08 3.04
C SER A 71 1.86 -14.23 3.92
N TYR A 72 1.29 -15.43 4.00
CA TYR A 72 0.16 -15.73 4.90
C TYR A 72 0.49 -15.46 6.38
N ARG A 73 1.68 -15.84 6.85
CA ARG A 73 2.08 -15.58 8.24
C ARG A 73 2.31 -14.11 8.50
N ARG A 74 2.88 -13.38 7.52
CA ARG A 74 3.07 -11.92 7.61
C ARG A 74 1.73 -11.19 7.66
N ALA A 75 0.77 -11.58 6.82
CA ALA A 75 -0.59 -11.04 6.87
C ALA A 75 -1.24 -11.24 8.24
N ARG A 76 -1.08 -12.41 8.86
CA ARG A 76 -1.59 -12.68 10.22
C ARG A 76 -0.89 -11.90 11.33
N LEU A 77 0.28 -11.33 11.06
CA LEU A 77 0.98 -10.43 12.00
C LEU A 77 0.50 -8.98 11.86
N GLY A 78 -0.34 -8.70 10.86
CA GLY A 78 -0.90 -7.38 10.64
C GLY A 78 -0.32 -6.65 9.43
N LEU A 79 0.25 -7.36 8.45
CA LEU A 79 0.70 -6.77 7.19
C LEU A 79 -0.42 -6.88 6.15
N GLY A 80 -1.09 -5.75 5.83
CA GLY A 80 -2.06 -5.66 4.75
C GLY A 80 -1.42 -5.20 3.44
N ARG A 81 -1.97 -5.61 2.29
CA ARG A 81 -1.58 -5.11 0.96
C ARG A 81 -2.76 -5.04 0.03
N THR A 82 -2.84 -3.96 -0.76
CA THR A 82 -3.64 -3.92 -2.00
C THR A 82 -2.74 -4.26 -3.19
N PHE A 83 -3.36 -4.48 -4.35
CA PHE A 83 -2.64 -4.79 -5.59
C PHE A 83 -2.95 -3.73 -6.65
N GLN A 84 -2.04 -3.53 -7.59
CA GLN A 84 -2.19 -2.57 -8.68
C GLN A 84 -3.46 -2.82 -9.51
N ARG A 85 -3.79 -4.10 -9.79
CA ARG A 85 -5.07 -4.47 -10.40
C ARG A 85 -6.15 -4.56 -9.35
N LEU A 86 -7.29 -3.94 -9.63
CA LEU A 86 -8.48 -4.04 -8.79
C LEU A 86 -8.98 -5.50 -8.73
N GLU A 87 -8.84 -6.12 -7.56
CA GLU A 87 -9.22 -7.52 -7.35
C GLU A 87 -10.41 -7.63 -6.40
N LEU A 88 -11.62 -7.50 -6.96
CA LEU A 88 -12.87 -7.66 -6.23
C LEU A 88 -13.56 -8.97 -6.60
N PHE A 89 -14.37 -9.50 -5.69
CA PHE A 89 -15.33 -10.53 -6.02
C PHE A 89 -16.52 -9.89 -6.75
N GLY A 90 -16.41 -9.72 -8.06
CA GLY A 90 -17.33 -8.92 -8.87
C GLY A 90 -18.80 -9.31 -8.74
N THR A 91 -19.10 -10.61 -8.63
CA THR A 91 -20.47 -11.12 -8.47
C THR A 91 -21.06 -10.95 -7.07
N LEU A 92 -20.22 -10.65 -6.07
CA LEU A 92 -20.66 -10.38 -4.71
C LEU A 92 -20.97 -8.89 -4.53
N THR A 93 -21.83 -8.59 -3.57
CA THR A 93 -22.11 -7.21 -3.16
C THR A 93 -20.89 -6.59 -2.44
N VAL A 94 -20.92 -5.27 -2.26
CA VAL A 94 -19.94 -4.52 -1.47
C VAL A 94 -19.86 -5.10 -0.04
N ALA A 95 -21.00 -5.27 0.62
CA ALA A 95 -21.07 -5.83 1.97
C ALA A 95 -20.52 -7.26 2.06
N GLU A 96 -20.82 -8.10 1.06
CA GLU A 96 -20.32 -9.48 1.01
C GLU A 96 -18.80 -9.51 0.78
N ASN A 97 -18.25 -8.64 -0.07
CA ASN A 97 -16.80 -8.52 -0.28
C ASN A 97 -16.06 -8.25 1.04
N ILE A 98 -16.54 -7.30 1.84
CA ILE A 98 -15.98 -6.98 3.16
C ILE A 98 -16.17 -8.15 4.13
N GLY A 99 -17.37 -8.75 4.14
CA GLY A 99 -17.69 -9.90 4.98
C GLY A 99 -16.79 -11.10 4.74
N VAL A 100 -16.46 -11.39 3.48
CA VAL A 100 -15.49 -12.46 3.12
C VAL A 100 -14.12 -12.16 3.72
N ALA A 101 -13.60 -10.95 3.56
CA ALA A 101 -12.30 -10.56 4.11
C ALA A 101 -12.27 -10.64 5.64
N ALA A 102 -13.28 -10.10 6.33
CA ALA A 102 -13.44 -10.21 7.77
C ALA A 102 -13.50 -11.67 8.24
N SER A 103 -14.19 -12.54 7.48
CA SER A 103 -14.31 -13.96 7.81
C SER A 103 -12.99 -14.72 7.75
N ILE A 104 -12.10 -14.35 6.83
CA ILE A 104 -10.76 -14.93 6.70
C ILE A 104 -9.88 -14.52 7.90
N ALA A 105 -9.99 -13.28 8.33
CA ALA A 105 -9.23 -12.75 9.46
C ALA A 105 -9.63 -13.40 10.80
N GLN A 106 -10.91 -13.66 11.00
CA GLN A 106 -11.50 -14.16 12.25
C GLN A 106 -11.44 -15.69 12.42
N ARG A 107 -10.54 -16.42 11.75
CA ARG A 107 -10.45 -17.88 11.85
C ARG A 107 -10.09 -18.36 13.26
N GLY A 108 -11.09 -18.94 13.99
CA GLY A 108 -10.82 -19.62 15.28
C GLY A 108 -12.04 -19.96 16.17
N VAL A 109 -13.12 -19.15 16.22
CA VAL A 109 -14.25 -19.39 17.17
C VAL A 109 -15.59 -19.24 16.46
N VAL A 110 -16.37 -20.32 16.37
CA VAL A 110 -17.52 -20.44 15.44
C VAL A 110 -18.74 -19.57 15.79
N LYS A 111 -19.12 -19.39 17.07
CA LYS A 111 -20.35 -18.67 17.44
C LYS A 111 -20.19 -17.16 17.70
N ALA A 112 -19.06 -16.71 18.24
CA ALA A 112 -18.75 -15.29 18.39
C ALA A 112 -18.39 -14.63 17.04
N ARG A 113 -18.06 -15.44 16.05
CA ARG A 113 -17.54 -15.07 14.75
C ARG A 113 -18.53 -14.34 13.84
N SER A 114 -19.79 -14.78 13.78
CA SER A 114 -20.78 -14.15 12.89
C SER A 114 -21.09 -12.72 13.30
N ARG A 115 -21.19 -12.46 14.59
CA ARG A 115 -21.44 -11.11 15.13
C ARG A 115 -20.23 -10.19 14.89
N ALA A 116 -19.03 -10.67 15.19
CA ALA A 116 -17.81 -9.90 14.96
C ALA A 116 -17.57 -9.57 13.47
N ILE A 117 -17.91 -10.50 12.56
CA ILE A 117 -17.84 -10.24 11.10
C ILE A 117 -18.84 -9.16 10.67
N GLN A 118 -20.07 -9.20 11.21
CA GLN A 118 -21.09 -8.19 10.92
C GLN A 118 -20.68 -6.82 11.46
N GLU A 119 -20.18 -6.75 12.69
CA GLU A 119 -19.70 -5.53 13.31
C GLU A 119 -18.55 -4.90 12.50
N ILE A 120 -17.54 -5.68 12.11
CA ILE A 120 -16.42 -5.21 11.26
C ILE A 120 -16.94 -4.71 9.89
N ARG A 121 -17.84 -5.46 9.27
CA ARG A 121 -18.42 -5.08 7.97
C ARG A 121 -19.16 -3.76 8.08
N ASP A 122 -20.06 -3.63 9.05
CA ASP A 122 -20.92 -2.47 9.20
C ASP A 122 -20.12 -1.22 9.59
N GLU A 123 -19.10 -1.37 10.45
CA GLU A 123 -18.14 -0.31 10.78
C GLU A 123 -17.37 0.17 9.54
N LEU A 124 -16.86 -0.75 8.71
CA LEU A 124 -16.11 -0.38 7.51
C LEU A 124 -17.00 0.23 6.42
N LEU A 125 -18.25 -0.25 6.27
CA LEU A 125 -19.23 0.35 5.37
C LEU A 125 -19.51 1.81 5.75
N ASP A 126 -19.70 2.09 7.02
CA ASP A 126 -19.97 3.45 7.53
C ASP A 126 -18.72 4.33 7.41
N ARG A 127 -17.60 3.88 7.95
CA ARG A 127 -16.33 4.60 7.97
C ARG A 127 -15.84 5.01 6.59
N LEU A 128 -15.97 4.12 5.60
CA LEU A 128 -15.53 4.36 4.23
C LEU A 128 -16.65 4.88 3.32
N ARG A 129 -17.79 5.26 3.90
CA ARG A 129 -18.96 5.82 3.20
C ARG A 129 -19.48 4.90 2.08
N LEU A 130 -19.36 3.58 2.27
CA LEU A 130 -19.86 2.56 1.35
C LEU A 130 -21.28 2.11 1.63
N THR A 131 -21.90 2.55 2.72
CA THR A 131 -23.28 2.19 3.14
C THR A 131 -24.33 2.39 2.04
N PRO A 132 -24.32 3.49 1.23
CA PRO A 132 -25.30 3.69 0.17
C PRO A 132 -25.24 2.63 -0.94
N VAL A 133 -24.08 2.03 -1.17
CA VAL A 133 -23.84 1.02 -2.23
C VAL A 133 -23.62 -0.39 -1.65
N ALA A 134 -23.92 -0.59 -0.37
CA ALA A 134 -23.62 -1.84 0.35
C ALA A 134 -24.20 -3.10 -0.34
N ASN A 135 -25.34 -2.97 -1.02
CA ASN A 135 -26.05 -4.05 -1.70
C ASN A 135 -25.75 -4.10 -3.21
N ASP A 136 -24.97 -3.18 -3.75
CA ASP A 136 -24.59 -3.16 -5.15
C ASP A 136 -23.53 -4.21 -5.43
N ARG A 137 -23.52 -4.77 -6.62
CA ARG A 137 -22.51 -5.72 -7.04
C ARG A 137 -21.19 -4.99 -7.28
N ALA A 138 -20.09 -5.61 -6.87
CA ALA A 138 -18.77 -4.99 -6.98
C ALA A 138 -18.32 -4.74 -8.44
N ASP A 139 -18.81 -5.53 -9.41
CA ASP A 139 -18.50 -5.35 -10.84
C ASP A 139 -19.26 -4.18 -11.51
N THR A 140 -20.22 -3.56 -10.82
CA THR A 140 -20.98 -2.41 -11.30
C THR A 140 -20.49 -1.07 -10.73
N LEU A 141 -19.51 -1.11 -9.84
CA LEU A 141 -19.01 0.09 -9.15
C LEU A 141 -18.14 0.96 -10.06
N PRO A 142 -18.20 2.29 -9.93
CA PRO A 142 -17.16 3.19 -10.45
C PRO A 142 -15.78 2.82 -9.90
N THR A 143 -14.71 3.13 -10.66
CA THR A 143 -13.34 2.76 -10.31
C THR A 143 -12.93 3.25 -8.91
N GLY A 144 -13.19 4.51 -8.58
CA GLY A 144 -12.85 5.07 -7.27
C GLY A 144 -13.57 4.36 -6.12
N THR A 145 -14.87 4.06 -6.27
CA THR A 145 -15.62 3.29 -5.27
C THR A 145 -15.09 1.86 -5.14
N GLY A 146 -14.71 1.24 -6.26
CA GLY A 146 -14.05 -0.08 -6.26
C GLY A 146 -12.72 -0.08 -5.48
N ARG A 147 -11.91 0.98 -5.61
CA ARG A 147 -10.66 1.16 -4.85
C ARG A 147 -10.91 1.33 -3.35
N ILE A 148 -11.96 2.08 -2.97
CA ILE A 148 -12.36 2.17 -1.56
C ILE A 148 -12.83 0.80 -1.04
N LEU A 149 -13.54 0.01 -1.84
CA LEU A 149 -13.92 -1.35 -1.45
C LEU A 149 -12.70 -2.28 -1.31
N GLU A 150 -11.70 -2.18 -2.17
CA GLU A 150 -10.44 -2.93 -2.05
C GLU A 150 -9.71 -2.56 -0.74
N LEU A 151 -9.66 -1.27 -0.42
CA LEU A 151 -9.14 -0.76 0.85
C LEU A 151 -9.93 -1.33 2.04
N ALA A 152 -11.27 -1.31 1.98
CA ALA A 152 -12.13 -1.89 3.01
C ALA A 152 -11.82 -3.36 3.29
N ARG A 153 -11.59 -4.14 2.23
CA ARG A 153 -11.21 -5.56 2.33
C ARG A 153 -9.86 -5.74 3.02
N ALA A 154 -8.88 -4.89 2.69
CA ALA A 154 -7.58 -4.94 3.35
C ALA A 154 -7.69 -4.57 4.84
N LEU A 155 -8.49 -3.57 5.18
CA LEU A 155 -8.76 -3.12 6.56
C LEU A 155 -9.53 -4.15 7.39
N ALA A 156 -10.41 -4.93 6.77
CA ALA A 156 -11.18 -5.98 7.45
C ALA A 156 -10.29 -7.06 8.10
N ALA A 157 -9.03 -7.17 7.68
CA ALA A 157 -8.05 -8.05 8.31
C ALA A 157 -7.43 -7.47 9.58
N GLY A 158 -7.71 -6.21 9.95
CA GLY A 158 -7.13 -5.50 11.08
C GLY A 158 -5.61 -5.30 10.93
N PRO A 159 -5.14 -4.72 9.80
CA PRO A 159 -3.71 -4.54 9.59
C PRO A 159 -3.13 -3.51 10.56
N LYS A 160 -1.86 -3.69 10.91
CA LYS A 160 -1.02 -2.70 11.61
C LYS A 160 -0.28 -1.82 10.62
N VAL A 161 0.09 -2.41 9.49
CA VAL A 161 0.75 -1.75 8.37
C VAL A 161 0.00 -2.09 7.09
N LEU A 162 -0.28 -1.07 6.29
CA LEU A 162 -0.94 -1.20 5.01
C LEU A 162 0.01 -0.79 3.88
N LEU A 163 0.20 -1.68 2.92
CA LEU A 163 0.96 -1.46 1.69
C LEU A 163 -0.03 -1.17 0.58
N LEU A 164 0.07 0.00 -0.02
CA LEU A 164 -0.79 0.45 -1.12
C LEU A 164 0.04 0.60 -2.39
N ASP A 165 -0.35 -0.10 -3.45
CA ASP A 165 0.36 -0.17 -4.72
C ASP A 165 -0.46 0.54 -5.81
N GLU A 166 -0.15 1.80 -6.09
CA GLU A 166 -0.82 2.69 -7.05
C GLU A 166 -2.35 2.73 -6.87
N PRO A 167 -2.85 3.01 -5.65
CA PRO A 167 -4.28 2.91 -5.38
C PRO A 167 -5.13 3.96 -6.08
N ALA A 168 -4.54 5.11 -6.50
CA ALA A 168 -5.26 6.16 -7.22
C ALA A 168 -5.33 5.94 -8.74
N ALA A 169 -4.72 4.87 -9.25
CA ALA A 169 -4.72 4.61 -10.69
C ALA A 169 -6.13 4.49 -11.29
N GLY A 170 -6.42 5.32 -12.29
CA GLY A 170 -7.71 5.35 -12.99
C GLY A 170 -8.83 6.11 -12.27
N GLN A 171 -8.52 6.85 -11.22
CA GLN A 171 -9.43 7.73 -10.51
C GLN A 171 -9.42 9.15 -11.13
N ASP A 172 -10.54 9.85 -11.03
CA ASP A 172 -10.59 11.28 -11.32
C ASP A 172 -10.11 12.10 -10.10
N THR A 173 -10.02 13.43 -10.25
CA THR A 173 -9.52 14.34 -9.21
C THR A 173 -10.37 14.30 -7.94
N ASP A 174 -11.71 14.21 -8.08
CA ASP A 174 -12.62 14.18 -6.93
C ASP A 174 -12.54 12.84 -6.19
N GLU A 175 -12.41 11.75 -6.93
CA GLU A 175 -12.20 10.40 -6.37
C GLU A 175 -10.87 10.31 -5.63
N THR A 176 -9.78 10.84 -6.22
CA THR A 176 -8.45 10.91 -5.60
C THR A 176 -8.47 11.77 -4.33
N GLY A 177 -9.18 12.89 -4.35
CA GLY A 177 -9.36 13.75 -3.17
C GLY A 177 -10.02 13.01 -2.01
N ARG A 178 -11.13 12.30 -2.28
CA ARG A 178 -11.82 11.48 -1.26
C ARG A 178 -10.97 10.34 -0.75
N PHE A 179 -10.23 9.68 -1.63
CA PHE A 179 -9.30 8.63 -1.26
C PHE A 179 -8.18 9.15 -0.33
N SER A 180 -7.66 10.35 -0.63
CA SER A 180 -6.66 11.04 0.19
C SER A 180 -7.16 11.31 1.61
N GLU A 181 -8.39 11.83 1.76
CA GLU A 181 -9.02 12.05 3.07
C GLU A 181 -9.06 10.75 3.88
N VAL A 182 -9.51 9.65 3.25
CA VAL A 182 -9.57 8.34 3.89
C VAL A 182 -8.19 7.86 4.36
N LEU A 183 -7.14 8.03 3.56
CA LEU A 183 -5.78 7.64 3.94
C LEU A 183 -5.27 8.46 5.14
N CYS A 184 -5.53 9.78 5.14
CA CYS A 184 -5.16 10.64 6.27
C CYS A 184 -5.89 10.25 7.55
N ASP A 185 -7.19 9.96 7.48
CA ASP A 185 -7.99 9.51 8.63
C ASP A 185 -7.46 8.19 9.18
N LEU A 186 -7.12 7.23 8.32
CA LEU A 186 -6.55 5.95 8.73
C LEU A 186 -5.19 6.11 9.41
N ALA A 187 -4.33 6.99 8.90
CA ALA A 187 -3.05 7.29 9.53
C ALA A 187 -3.25 7.98 10.88
N ASN A 188 -4.15 8.97 10.99
CA ASN A 188 -4.47 9.65 12.25
C ASN A 188 -4.97 8.67 13.33
N ASP A 189 -5.62 7.57 12.94
CA ASP A 189 -6.05 6.50 13.85
C ASP A 189 -4.91 5.52 14.21
N GLY A 190 -3.69 5.80 13.77
CA GLY A 190 -2.50 5.04 14.14
C GLY A 190 -2.05 3.99 13.13
N LEU A 191 -2.72 3.83 11.97
CA LEU A 191 -2.29 2.89 10.95
C LEU A 191 -1.00 3.38 10.28
N ALA A 192 0.02 2.52 10.19
CA ALA A 192 1.18 2.78 9.36
C ALA A 192 0.85 2.49 7.89
N ILE A 193 1.15 3.42 6.99
CA ILE A 193 0.88 3.24 5.55
C ILE A 193 2.18 3.41 4.77
N LEU A 194 2.50 2.43 3.91
CA LEU A 194 3.54 2.54 2.89
C LEU A 194 2.85 2.61 1.52
N LEU A 195 2.93 3.77 0.89
CA LEU A 195 2.22 4.12 -0.34
C LEU A 195 3.20 4.17 -1.52
N VAL A 196 3.01 3.32 -2.52
CA VAL A 196 3.63 3.49 -3.85
C VAL A 196 2.67 4.25 -4.73
N GLU A 197 3.12 5.38 -5.26
CA GLU A 197 2.36 6.20 -6.19
C GLU A 197 3.27 6.91 -7.19
N HIS A 198 2.68 7.30 -8.31
CA HIS A 198 3.30 8.12 -9.34
C HIS A 198 2.60 9.49 -9.50
N ASP A 199 1.42 9.65 -8.91
CA ASP A 199 0.73 10.94 -8.78
C ASP A 199 1.43 11.76 -7.69
N MET A 200 2.23 12.74 -8.15
CA MET A 200 3.01 13.60 -7.25
C MET A 200 2.12 14.48 -6.39
N ASP A 201 0.97 14.91 -6.90
CA ASP A 201 0.06 15.78 -6.13
C ASP A 201 -0.55 14.99 -4.97
N LEU A 202 -0.98 13.76 -5.20
CA LEU A 202 -1.43 12.88 -4.12
C LEU A 202 -0.32 12.67 -3.08
N VAL A 203 0.89 12.26 -3.52
CA VAL A 203 2.02 11.99 -2.63
C VAL A 203 2.37 13.21 -1.77
N MET A 204 2.49 14.39 -2.41
CA MET A 204 2.88 15.61 -1.70
C MET A 204 1.80 16.10 -0.72
N ASN A 205 0.54 15.74 -0.94
CA ASN A 205 -0.57 16.17 -0.07
C ASN A 205 -0.77 15.23 1.13
N VAL A 206 -0.51 13.91 0.98
CA VAL A 206 -0.87 12.95 2.04
C VAL A 206 0.33 12.38 2.79
N CYS A 207 1.54 12.36 2.21
CA CYS A 207 2.68 11.73 2.83
C CYS A 207 3.34 12.61 3.90
N HIS A 208 3.75 11.97 5.01
CA HIS A 208 4.56 12.60 6.06
C HIS A 208 6.05 12.54 5.72
N THR A 209 6.46 11.45 5.07
CA THR A 209 7.81 11.21 4.56
C THR A 209 7.71 10.63 3.17
N VAL A 210 8.60 11.04 2.29
CA VAL A 210 8.72 10.49 0.93
C VAL A 210 10.12 9.94 0.74
N VAL A 211 10.20 8.73 0.20
CA VAL A 211 11.44 8.04 -0.18
C VAL A 211 11.47 7.91 -1.69
N VAL A 212 12.52 8.38 -2.31
CA VAL A 212 12.72 8.30 -3.76
C VAL A 212 13.69 7.18 -4.08
N LEU A 213 13.20 6.21 -4.85
CA LEU A 213 13.97 5.06 -5.31
C LEU A 213 14.31 5.25 -6.79
N ASP A 214 15.58 5.09 -7.14
CA ASP A 214 16.04 5.05 -8.53
C ASP A 214 17.10 3.95 -8.70
N TYR A 215 17.01 3.19 -9.79
CA TYR A 215 17.89 2.02 -10.07
C TYR A 215 18.17 1.14 -8.85
N GLY A 216 17.15 0.90 -8.02
CA GLY A 216 17.24 0.05 -6.83
C GLY A 216 17.94 0.69 -5.63
N ARG A 217 18.18 2.00 -5.62
CA ARG A 217 18.81 2.75 -4.53
C ARG A 217 17.93 3.91 -4.10
N ILE A 218 18.00 4.26 -2.82
CA ILE A 218 17.40 5.49 -2.33
C ILE A 218 18.31 6.65 -2.73
N ILE A 219 17.77 7.59 -3.50
CA ILE A 219 18.48 8.82 -3.90
C ILE A 219 18.11 10.00 -3.00
N CYS A 220 16.89 10.01 -2.44
CA CYS A 220 16.45 11.06 -1.51
C CYS A 220 15.42 10.48 -0.53
N SER A 221 15.39 11.02 0.70
CA SER A 221 14.37 10.72 1.70
C SER A 221 14.17 11.93 2.60
N GLY A 222 12.93 12.39 2.75
CA GLY A 222 12.62 13.58 3.55
C GLY A 222 11.13 13.89 3.54
N THR A 223 10.79 15.09 3.98
CA THR A 223 9.44 15.64 3.85
C THR A 223 9.08 15.85 2.37
N PRO A 224 7.79 15.90 2.00
CA PRO A 224 7.38 16.23 0.64
C PRO A 224 8.06 17.49 0.08
N ALA A 225 8.21 18.55 0.90
CA ALA A 225 8.83 19.80 0.49
C ALA A 225 10.33 19.65 0.19
N GLU A 226 11.07 18.90 1.01
CA GLU A 226 12.49 18.62 0.82
C GLU A 226 12.71 17.80 -0.46
N VAL A 227 11.94 16.73 -0.65
CA VAL A 227 12.02 15.85 -1.83
C VAL A 227 11.69 16.62 -3.12
N ARG A 228 10.67 17.49 -3.09
CA ARG A 228 10.30 18.34 -4.25
C ARG A 228 11.39 19.31 -4.66
N ALA A 229 12.16 19.81 -3.70
CA ALA A 229 13.25 20.76 -3.93
C ALA A 229 14.58 20.10 -4.31
N ASP A 230 14.69 18.79 -4.19
CA ASP A 230 15.94 18.05 -4.40
C ASP A 230 16.31 17.96 -5.89
N PRO A 231 17.52 18.45 -6.30
CA PRO A 231 17.94 18.45 -7.70
C PRO A 231 18.11 17.05 -8.30
N GLU A 232 18.52 16.05 -7.50
CA GLU A 232 18.72 14.68 -7.96
C GLU A 232 17.36 14.02 -8.26
N VAL A 233 16.34 14.30 -7.43
CA VAL A 233 14.96 13.87 -7.68
C VAL A 233 14.42 14.49 -8.97
N GLN A 234 14.61 15.81 -9.16
CA GLN A 234 14.16 16.49 -10.36
C GLN A 234 14.84 15.91 -11.61
N ALA A 235 16.14 15.61 -11.56
CA ALA A 235 16.88 15.02 -12.67
C ALA A 235 16.38 13.60 -12.99
N ALA A 236 16.09 12.77 -11.98
CA ALA A 236 15.58 11.42 -12.17
C ALA A 236 14.21 11.40 -12.88
N TYR A 237 13.34 12.36 -12.58
CA TYR A 237 12.04 12.47 -13.25
C TYR A 237 12.10 13.17 -14.62
N LEU A 238 12.95 14.19 -14.80
CA LEU A 238 13.15 14.86 -16.11
C LEU A 238 13.84 13.96 -17.13
N GLY A 239 14.76 13.10 -16.67
CA GLY A 239 15.43 12.11 -17.52
C GLY A 239 14.46 11.09 -18.13
N THR A 240 13.40 10.72 -17.43
CA THR A 240 12.34 9.82 -17.94
C THR A 240 11.45 10.48 -18.99
N VAL A 241 11.17 11.77 -18.88
CA VAL A 241 10.38 12.52 -19.89
C VAL A 241 11.18 12.65 -21.20
N ALA A 242 12.48 12.91 -21.12
CA ALA A 242 13.35 13.00 -22.31
C ALA A 242 13.50 11.66 -23.03
N ALA A 243 13.56 10.54 -22.30
CA ALA A 243 13.64 9.19 -22.88
C ALA A 243 12.31 8.75 -23.54
N ALA A 244 11.17 9.18 -23.02
CA ALA A 244 9.85 8.89 -23.60
C ALA A 244 9.60 9.66 -24.92
N VAL A 245 10.17 10.86 -25.07
CA VAL A 245 10.04 11.69 -26.27
C VAL A 245 11.02 11.26 -27.38
N ALA A 246 12.13 10.60 -27.05
CA ALA A 246 13.13 10.14 -28.00
C ALA A 246 12.86 8.72 -28.58
N GLY A 247 11.78 8.07 -28.16
CA GLY A 247 11.41 6.68 -28.54
C GLY A 247 10.21 6.57 -29.49
N ASP A 248 9.70 7.69 -30.08
CA ASP A 248 8.68 7.71 -31.13
C ASP A 248 9.28 7.92 -32.53
#